data_4b07fba080118a9592675796f793fea8
#
_entry.id   4b07fba080118a9592675796f793fea8
#
_cell.length_a   1.000
_cell.length_b   1.000
_cell.length_c   1.000
_cell.angle_alpha   90.00
_cell.angle_beta   90.00
_cell.angle_gamma   90.00
#
_symmetry.space_group_name_H-M   'P 1'
#
loop_
_entity.id
_entity.type
_entity.pdbx_description
1 polymer ?
#
loop_
_entity_poly.entity_id
_entity_poly.type
_entity_poly.pdbx_seq_one_letter_code
_entity_poly.pdbx_strand_id
1 'polypeptide(L)'
;MSIGANEVFRAMTSIIEQLERTQMGNVSKAAEEMFQSLLKGGIVHIFGAGHSRAFGMEMCGRAGGLAPMKLVGLEDIAALEGTRGINLVELERDPHTAHRLMEMHAVQPEDAFVIVSNSGRNGASNELALECQRRGIPVIAVTSLEHSQHADSRHPSGKKLYEIADVVIDNCCPYGDVLLEIPGLTEKTGSASSVAGAMIAQSLTAEIIARFVQADRTPPVFISANVDGGDEHNRAIVQQYGHRQITY
;
A
#
# COMPACT_ATOMS: atom_id res chain seq x y z
N MET A 1 24.53 8.20 26.50
CA MET A 1 23.79 6.99 26.08
C MET A 1 24.30 6.64 24.70
N SER A 2 24.67 5.37 24.45
CA SER A 2 25.06 4.94 23.10
C SER A 2 23.82 4.82 22.26
N ILE A 3 23.74 5.56 21.17
CA ILE A 3 22.69 5.38 20.15
C ILE A 3 23.05 4.15 19.35
N GLY A 4 22.10 3.23 19.22
CA GLY A 4 22.34 1.96 18.53
C GLY A 4 21.05 1.22 18.23
N ALA A 5 21.16 -0.08 17.94
CA ALA A 5 20.04 -0.92 17.55
C ALA A 5 18.88 -0.90 18.56
N ASN A 6 19.18 -0.83 19.87
CA ASN A 6 18.15 -0.84 20.91
C ASN A 6 17.19 0.36 20.82
N GLU A 7 17.69 1.54 20.44
CA GLU A 7 16.86 2.74 20.27
C GLU A 7 15.94 2.60 19.07
N VAL A 8 16.39 1.97 17.98
CA VAL A 8 15.54 1.63 16.82
C VAL A 8 14.39 0.73 17.27
N PHE A 9 14.70 -0.37 17.99
CA PHE A 9 13.67 -1.28 18.48
C PHE A 9 12.63 -0.57 19.36
N ARG A 10 13.07 0.25 20.32
CA ARG A 10 12.16 0.99 21.22
C ARG A 10 11.27 1.96 20.44
N ALA A 11 11.83 2.74 19.52
CA ALA A 11 11.09 3.69 18.74
C ALA A 11 10.08 3.01 17.81
N MET A 12 10.46 1.90 17.16
CA MET A 12 9.55 1.10 16.34
C MET A 12 8.45 0.45 17.15
N THR A 13 8.76 -0.12 18.33
CA THR A 13 7.75 -0.67 19.23
C THR A 13 6.71 0.38 19.61
N SER A 14 7.13 1.60 19.93
CA SER A 14 6.21 2.69 20.25
C SER A 14 5.27 3.04 19.09
N ILE A 15 5.76 3.02 17.84
CA ILE A 15 4.91 3.24 16.65
C ILE A 15 3.92 2.09 16.48
N ILE A 16 4.35 0.84 16.64
CA ILE A 16 3.47 -0.33 16.52
C ILE A 16 2.36 -0.29 17.59
N GLU A 17 2.69 0.02 18.83
CA GLU A 17 1.72 0.20 19.92
C GLU A 17 0.74 1.35 19.63
N GLN A 18 1.21 2.44 19.05
CA GLN A 18 0.35 3.54 18.63
C GLN A 18 -0.61 3.13 17.50
N LEU A 19 -0.12 2.40 16.49
CA LEU A 19 -0.94 1.83 15.42
C LEU A 19 -2.06 0.95 15.98
N GLU A 20 -1.71 -0.01 16.84
CA GLU A 20 -2.67 -0.91 17.48
C GLU A 20 -3.75 -0.12 18.23
N ARG A 21 -3.35 0.84 19.04
CA ARG A 21 -4.27 1.63 19.85
C ARG A 21 -5.19 2.53 19.03
N THR A 22 -4.71 3.10 17.91
CA THR A 22 -5.42 4.20 17.23
C THR A 22 -5.97 3.85 15.84
N GLN A 23 -5.43 2.82 15.17
CA GLN A 23 -5.75 2.58 13.76
C GLN A 23 -6.58 1.32 13.49
N MET A 24 -6.79 0.45 14.45
CA MET A 24 -7.54 -0.81 14.21
C MET A 24 -8.95 -0.58 13.66
N GLY A 25 -9.62 0.49 14.05
CA GLY A 25 -10.92 0.88 13.49
C GLY A 25 -10.84 1.24 12.00
N ASN A 26 -9.77 1.93 11.58
CA ASN A 26 -9.54 2.29 10.18
C ASN A 26 -9.06 1.08 9.36
N VAL A 27 -8.23 0.21 9.95
CA VAL A 27 -7.83 -1.06 9.33
C VAL A 27 -9.05 -1.93 9.07
N SER A 28 -9.97 -2.05 10.03
CA SER A 28 -11.20 -2.82 9.87
C SER A 28 -12.11 -2.25 8.77
N LYS A 29 -12.28 -0.92 8.68
CA LYS A 29 -13.04 -0.27 7.61
C LYS A 29 -12.39 -0.50 6.23
N ALA A 30 -11.07 -0.33 6.14
CA ALA A 30 -10.33 -0.55 4.91
C ALA A 30 -10.47 -2.02 4.43
N ALA A 31 -10.32 -2.96 5.36
CA ALA A 31 -10.51 -4.38 5.06
C ALA A 31 -11.94 -4.70 4.59
N GLU A 32 -12.96 -4.01 5.09
CA GLU A 32 -14.34 -4.14 4.62
C GLU A 32 -14.49 -3.69 3.17
N GLU A 33 -13.98 -2.50 2.80
CA GLU A 33 -14.03 -2.01 1.42
C GLU A 33 -13.32 -2.96 0.45
N MET A 34 -12.13 -3.44 0.84
CA MET A 34 -11.39 -4.40 0.06
C MET A 34 -12.13 -5.74 -0.08
N PHE A 35 -12.70 -6.25 1.01
CA PHE A 35 -13.49 -7.49 1.00
C PHE A 35 -14.72 -7.38 0.10
N GLN A 36 -15.45 -6.27 0.14
CA GLN A 36 -16.61 -6.03 -0.73
C GLN A 36 -16.21 -5.97 -2.21
N SER A 37 -15.07 -5.41 -2.55
CA SER A 37 -14.50 -5.46 -3.90
C SER A 37 -14.22 -6.91 -4.33
N LEU A 38 -13.54 -7.69 -3.49
CA LEU A 38 -13.20 -9.08 -3.77
C LEU A 38 -14.44 -9.96 -3.92
N LEU A 39 -15.51 -9.72 -3.16
CA LEU A 39 -16.78 -10.43 -3.31
C LEU A 39 -17.47 -10.20 -4.66
N LYS A 40 -17.25 -9.01 -5.26
CA LYS A 40 -17.78 -8.65 -6.59
C LYS A 40 -16.92 -9.19 -7.74
N GLY A 41 -15.82 -9.91 -7.43
CA GLY A 41 -14.86 -10.41 -8.41
C GLY A 41 -13.79 -9.41 -8.80
N GLY A 42 -13.68 -8.29 -8.07
CA GLY A 42 -12.61 -7.32 -8.21
C GLY A 42 -11.28 -7.81 -7.66
N ILE A 43 -10.23 -7.04 -7.89
CA ILE A 43 -8.92 -7.20 -7.28
C ILE A 43 -8.52 -5.92 -6.55
N VAL A 44 -7.57 -6.02 -5.64
CA VAL A 44 -7.03 -4.85 -4.95
C VAL A 44 -5.71 -4.45 -5.60
N HIS A 45 -5.68 -3.24 -6.13
CA HIS A 45 -4.47 -2.62 -6.63
C HIS A 45 -3.73 -1.90 -5.51
N ILE A 46 -2.45 -2.14 -5.35
CA ILE A 46 -1.62 -1.51 -4.32
C ILE A 46 -0.56 -0.66 -5.00
N PHE A 47 -0.69 0.65 -4.88
CA PHE A 47 0.24 1.63 -5.43
C PHE A 47 1.13 2.23 -4.36
N GLY A 48 2.43 2.31 -4.63
CA GLY A 48 3.40 3.06 -3.84
C GLY A 48 4.62 3.42 -4.67
N ALA A 49 5.10 4.65 -4.52
CA ALA A 49 6.31 5.12 -5.17
C ALA A 49 7.53 4.97 -4.24
N GLY A 50 8.70 4.67 -4.80
CA GLY A 50 9.94 4.49 -4.04
C GLY A 50 9.80 3.42 -2.96
N HIS A 51 10.19 3.73 -1.73
CA HIS A 51 10.12 2.79 -0.60
C HIS A 51 8.68 2.43 -0.19
N SER A 52 7.68 3.27 -0.49
CA SER A 52 6.27 2.93 -0.24
C SER A 52 5.80 1.71 -1.04
N ARG A 53 6.49 1.33 -2.13
CA ARG A 53 6.24 0.11 -2.89
C ARG A 53 6.45 -1.16 -2.07
N ALA A 54 7.28 -1.11 -1.02
CA ALA A 54 7.49 -2.24 -0.12
C ALA A 54 6.19 -2.72 0.56
N PHE A 55 5.24 -1.84 0.80
CA PHE A 55 3.91 -2.21 1.29
C PHE A 55 3.18 -3.17 0.33
N GLY A 56 3.20 -2.86 -0.96
CA GLY A 56 2.60 -3.73 -1.98
C GLY A 56 3.35 -5.06 -2.13
N MET A 57 4.66 -5.06 -2.01
CA MET A 57 5.47 -6.29 -1.98
C MET A 57 5.14 -7.15 -0.75
N GLU A 58 4.73 -6.53 0.36
CA GLU A 58 4.31 -7.23 1.57
C GLU A 58 2.91 -7.85 1.43
N MET A 59 2.03 -7.30 0.60
CA MET A 59 0.68 -7.83 0.38
C MET A 59 0.56 -8.81 -0.78
N CYS A 60 1.38 -8.62 -1.84
CA CYS A 60 1.23 -9.36 -3.10
C CYS A 60 2.17 -10.56 -3.20
N GLY A 61 1.69 -11.66 -3.79
CA GLY A 61 2.50 -12.78 -4.27
C GLY A 61 3.35 -13.47 -3.20
N ARG A 62 2.90 -13.55 -1.96
CA ARG A 62 3.65 -14.17 -0.86
C ARG A 62 2.85 -15.22 -0.09
N ALA A 63 3.52 -16.14 0.56
CA ALA A 63 2.90 -17.08 1.47
C ALA A 63 2.12 -16.37 2.59
N GLY A 64 0.87 -16.79 2.82
CA GLY A 64 -0.05 -16.17 3.77
C GLY A 64 -0.79 -14.94 3.22
N GLY A 65 -0.41 -14.45 2.03
CA GLY A 65 -1.09 -13.34 1.36
C GLY A 65 -2.29 -13.81 0.52
N LEU A 66 -3.17 -12.87 0.18
CA LEU A 66 -4.32 -13.11 -0.69
C LEU A 66 -3.91 -13.01 -2.16
N ALA A 67 -4.46 -13.89 -3.00
CA ALA A 67 -4.15 -13.92 -4.43
C ALA A 67 -4.69 -12.70 -5.23
N PRO A 68 -5.92 -12.20 -5.02
CA PRO A 68 -6.46 -11.11 -5.83
C PRO A 68 -5.87 -9.74 -5.46
N MET A 69 -4.55 -9.66 -5.42
CA MET A 69 -3.76 -8.47 -5.14
C MET A 69 -2.86 -8.14 -6.33
N LYS A 70 -2.75 -6.87 -6.68
CA LYS A 70 -1.93 -6.39 -7.79
C LYS A 70 -1.00 -5.28 -7.34
N LEU A 71 0.30 -5.52 -7.41
CA LEU A 71 1.30 -4.47 -7.22
C LEU A 71 1.30 -3.54 -8.44
N VAL A 72 1.18 -2.25 -8.18
CA VAL A 72 1.20 -1.17 -9.18
C VAL A 72 2.34 -0.21 -8.82
N GLY A 73 3.21 0.08 -9.77
CA GLY A 73 4.37 0.93 -9.52
C GLY A 73 4.77 1.78 -10.71
N LEU A 74 5.56 2.80 -10.45
CA LEU A 74 6.17 3.64 -11.49
C LEU A 74 7.14 2.83 -12.37
N GLU A 75 7.69 1.77 -11.81
CA GLU A 75 8.57 0.82 -12.47
C GLU A 75 7.87 0.07 -13.61
N ASP A 76 6.55 -0.08 -13.56
CA ASP A 76 5.78 -0.73 -14.61
C ASP A 76 5.81 0.10 -15.90
N ILE A 77 5.71 1.43 -15.76
CA ILE A 77 5.89 2.38 -16.88
C ILE A 77 7.32 2.31 -17.40
N ALA A 78 8.30 2.33 -16.48
CA ALA A 78 9.71 2.26 -16.86
C ALA A 78 10.07 0.97 -17.60
N ALA A 79 9.46 -0.16 -17.23
CA ALA A 79 9.65 -1.44 -17.89
C ALA A 79 9.13 -1.46 -19.33
N LEU A 80 8.01 -0.77 -19.62
CA LEU A 80 7.45 -0.66 -20.97
C LEU A 80 8.25 0.25 -21.90
N GLU A 81 8.71 1.39 -21.40
CA GLU A 81 9.39 2.41 -22.21
C GLU A 81 10.90 2.17 -22.33
N GLY A 82 11.42 1.18 -21.61
CA GLY A 82 12.84 0.94 -21.46
C GLY A 82 13.45 1.78 -20.34
N THR A 83 14.26 1.18 -19.49
CA THR A 83 14.78 1.77 -18.26
C THR A 83 15.76 2.94 -18.44
N ARG A 84 16.24 3.19 -19.67
CA ARG A 84 17.20 4.26 -19.93
C ARG A 84 16.52 5.61 -20.01
N GLY A 85 16.81 6.47 -19.03
CA GLY A 85 16.43 7.89 -19.05
C GLY A 85 15.11 8.20 -18.33
N ILE A 86 14.39 7.23 -17.77
CA ILE A 86 13.17 7.50 -17.01
C ILE A 86 13.52 7.96 -15.60
N ASN A 87 13.02 9.13 -15.24
CA ASN A 87 13.14 9.68 -13.89
C ASN A 87 11.86 9.34 -13.07
N LEU A 88 11.96 8.33 -12.22
CA LEU A 88 10.83 7.91 -11.36
C LEU A 88 10.31 9.06 -10.47
N VAL A 89 11.18 10.01 -10.09
CA VAL A 89 10.77 11.18 -9.30
C VAL A 89 9.89 12.13 -10.13
N GLU A 90 10.14 12.26 -11.42
CA GLU A 90 9.29 13.03 -12.33
C GLU A 90 7.94 12.35 -12.52
N LEU A 91 7.92 11.04 -12.79
CA LEU A 91 6.69 10.26 -12.88
C LEU A 91 5.85 10.36 -11.60
N GLU A 92 6.48 10.30 -10.43
CA GLU A 92 5.78 10.46 -9.15
C GLU A 92 5.09 11.82 -9.00
N ARG A 93 5.71 12.87 -9.55
CA ARG A 93 5.18 14.25 -9.48
C ARG A 93 4.16 14.57 -10.56
N ASP A 94 4.18 13.86 -11.67
CA ASP A 94 3.27 14.09 -12.81
C ASP A 94 1.91 13.42 -12.57
N PRO A 95 0.80 14.20 -12.50
CA PRO A 95 -0.56 13.64 -12.39
C PRO A 95 -0.93 12.70 -13.56
N HIS A 96 -0.43 12.95 -14.79
CA HIS A 96 -0.74 12.10 -15.95
C HIS A 96 -0.28 10.64 -15.80
N THR A 97 0.70 10.40 -14.93
CA THR A 97 1.16 9.04 -14.58
C THR A 97 0.02 8.16 -14.08
N ALA A 98 -0.94 8.70 -13.35
CA ALA A 98 -2.09 7.96 -12.83
C ALA A 98 -2.93 7.32 -13.95
N HIS A 99 -3.25 8.07 -15.00
CA HIS A 99 -4.06 7.58 -16.13
C HIS A 99 -3.35 6.44 -16.86
N ARG A 100 -2.04 6.57 -17.06
CA ARG A 100 -1.21 5.53 -17.68
C ARG A 100 -1.23 4.24 -16.85
N LEU A 101 -1.08 4.33 -15.54
CA LEU A 101 -1.12 3.17 -14.64
C LEU A 101 -2.49 2.49 -14.66
N MET A 102 -3.58 3.25 -14.62
CA MET A 102 -4.94 2.69 -14.65
C MET A 102 -5.24 1.95 -15.97
N GLU A 103 -4.77 2.48 -17.09
CA GLU A 103 -4.90 1.83 -18.39
C GLU A 103 -4.06 0.56 -18.47
N MET A 104 -2.77 0.62 -18.09
CA MET A 104 -1.84 -0.51 -18.11
C MET A 104 -2.34 -1.70 -17.27
N HIS A 105 -2.94 -1.42 -16.12
CA HIS A 105 -3.42 -2.45 -15.20
C HIS A 105 -4.89 -2.83 -15.42
N ALA A 106 -5.52 -2.31 -16.48
CA ALA A 106 -6.92 -2.62 -16.88
C ALA A 106 -7.88 -2.55 -15.68
N VAL A 107 -7.82 -1.45 -14.94
CA VAL A 107 -8.60 -1.22 -13.71
C VAL A 107 -10.10 -1.26 -14.01
N GLN A 108 -10.87 -2.05 -13.26
CA GLN A 108 -12.29 -2.28 -13.41
C GLN A 108 -13.11 -1.58 -12.31
N PRO A 109 -14.41 -1.33 -12.52
CA PRO A 109 -15.26 -0.65 -11.53
C PRO A 109 -15.41 -1.39 -10.19
N GLU A 110 -15.27 -2.72 -10.20
CA GLU A 110 -15.36 -3.56 -9.00
C GLU A 110 -14.08 -3.65 -8.18
N ASP A 111 -12.97 -3.07 -8.66
CA ASP A 111 -11.68 -3.09 -7.98
C ASP A 111 -11.65 -2.14 -6.77
N ALA A 112 -10.60 -2.26 -5.96
CA ALA A 112 -10.26 -1.30 -4.92
C ALA A 112 -8.79 -0.89 -5.04
N PHE A 113 -8.45 0.29 -4.50
CA PHE A 113 -7.08 0.77 -4.45
C PHE A 113 -6.60 0.98 -3.02
N VAL A 114 -5.39 0.49 -2.73
CA VAL A 114 -4.58 0.95 -1.59
C VAL A 114 -3.47 1.83 -2.13
N ILE A 115 -3.46 3.10 -1.75
CA ILE A 115 -2.45 4.07 -2.18
C ILE A 115 -1.58 4.43 -0.98
N VAL A 116 -0.29 4.11 -1.09
CA VAL A 116 0.68 4.30 -0.01
C VAL A 116 1.60 5.47 -0.34
N SER A 117 1.52 6.51 0.45
CA SER A 117 2.36 7.70 0.28
C SER A 117 2.54 8.41 1.61
N ASN A 118 3.76 8.38 2.15
CA ASN A 118 4.02 8.94 3.48
C ASN A 118 3.69 10.44 3.56
N SER A 119 4.06 11.21 2.55
CA SER A 119 3.73 12.64 2.47
C SER A 119 2.34 12.95 1.89
N GLY A 120 1.76 12.02 1.14
CA GLY A 120 0.45 12.18 0.50
C GLY A 120 0.33 13.38 -0.46
N ARG A 121 1.45 13.93 -0.98
CA ARG A 121 1.47 15.23 -1.65
C ARG A 121 1.68 15.17 -3.16
N ASN A 122 2.17 14.05 -3.72
CA ASN A 122 2.65 14.00 -5.09
C ASN A 122 1.53 13.79 -6.13
N GLY A 123 1.79 14.24 -7.36
CA GLY A 123 0.80 14.29 -8.44
C GLY A 123 0.21 12.93 -8.77
N ALA A 124 1.05 11.91 -8.98
CA ALA A 124 0.59 10.59 -9.38
C ALA A 124 -0.34 9.92 -8.34
N SER A 125 0.03 9.93 -7.06
CA SER A 125 -0.80 9.35 -5.99
C SER A 125 -2.15 10.04 -5.83
N ASN A 126 -2.14 11.38 -5.92
CA ASN A 126 -3.35 12.18 -5.71
C ASN A 126 -4.30 12.11 -6.92
N GLU A 127 -3.75 12.14 -8.15
CA GLU A 127 -4.59 11.96 -9.36
C GLU A 127 -5.15 10.54 -9.43
N LEU A 128 -4.36 9.53 -9.04
CA LEU A 128 -4.85 8.14 -8.98
C LEU A 128 -6.04 8.02 -8.03
N ALA A 129 -5.97 8.63 -6.86
CA ALA A 129 -7.09 8.66 -5.91
C ALA A 129 -8.31 9.42 -6.46
N LEU A 130 -8.10 10.57 -7.11
CA LEU A 130 -9.17 11.34 -7.74
C LEU A 130 -9.83 10.58 -8.89
N GLU A 131 -9.06 9.88 -9.71
CA GLU A 131 -9.60 9.07 -10.81
C GLU A 131 -10.40 7.87 -10.28
N CYS A 132 -9.94 7.21 -9.23
CA CYS A 132 -10.71 6.17 -8.56
C CYS A 132 -12.04 6.73 -8.03
N GLN A 133 -12.01 7.89 -7.36
CA GLN A 133 -13.22 8.55 -6.85
C GLN A 133 -14.21 8.87 -7.99
N ARG A 134 -13.73 9.38 -9.14
CA ARG A 134 -14.57 9.64 -10.34
C ARG A 134 -15.24 8.36 -10.88
N ARG A 135 -14.61 7.20 -10.72
CA ARG A 135 -15.11 5.90 -11.17
C ARG A 135 -15.90 5.13 -10.11
N GLY A 136 -16.02 5.67 -8.90
CA GLY A 136 -16.67 4.99 -7.78
C GLY A 136 -15.88 3.79 -7.23
N ILE A 137 -14.57 3.76 -7.43
CA ILE A 137 -13.65 2.73 -6.96
C ILE A 137 -13.16 3.13 -5.55
N PRO A 138 -13.32 2.30 -4.53
CA PRO A 138 -12.88 2.60 -3.17
C PRO A 138 -11.38 2.85 -3.09
N VAL A 139 -10.99 3.89 -2.36
CA VAL A 139 -9.60 4.28 -2.12
C VAL A 139 -9.25 4.21 -0.64
N ILE A 140 -8.27 3.41 -0.31
CA ILE A 140 -7.64 3.33 1.00
C ILE A 140 -6.30 4.05 0.94
N ALA A 141 -6.10 5.09 1.72
CA ALA A 141 -4.82 5.75 1.88
C ALA A 141 -4.05 5.20 3.08
N VAL A 142 -2.77 4.87 2.88
CA VAL A 142 -1.81 4.64 3.97
C VAL A 142 -0.80 5.77 3.92
N THR A 143 -0.80 6.63 4.94
CA THR A 143 -0.01 7.88 4.94
C THR A 143 0.43 8.24 6.35
N SER A 144 1.44 9.08 6.52
CA SER A 144 1.69 9.75 7.79
C SER A 144 0.86 11.02 7.85
N LEU A 145 -0.12 11.09 8.73
CA LEU A 145 -0.90 12.31 8.91
C LEU A 145 -0.03 13.45 9.41
N GLU A 146 0.92 13.18 10.32
CA GLU A 146 1.88 14.18 10.79
C GLU A 146 2.67 14.78 9.62
N HIS A 147 3.23 13.96 8.74
CA HIS A 147 3.97 14.46 7.58
C HIS A 147 3.05 15.13 6.56
N SER A 148 1.94 14.50 6.23
CA SER A 148 1.04 14.92 5.18
C SER A 148 0.36 16.27 5.50
N GLN A 149 0.03 16.54 6.77
CA GLN A 149 -0.56 17.80 7.19
C GLN A 149 0.41 18.99 7.10
N HIS A 150 1.69 18.74 7.29
CA HIS A 150 2.75 19.78 7.22
C HIS A 150 3.29 20.03 5.80
N ALA A 151 2.96 19.17 4.84
CA ALA A 151 3.46 19.30 3.47
C ALA A 151 2.41 19.93 2.55
N ASP A 152 2.79 20.88 1.69
CA ASP A 152 1.91 21.40 0.65
C ASP A 152 1.69 20.38 -0.45
N SER A 153 0.49 20.34 -1.02
CA SER A 153 0.20 19.52 -2.19
C SER A 153 1.03 19.94 -3.40
N ARG A 154 1.47 18.95 -4.18
CA ARG A 154 2.09 19.17 -5.51
C ARG A 154 1.09 18.88 -6.64
N HIS A 155 -0.14 18.50 -6.30
CA HIS A 155 -1.19 18.25 -7.27
C HIS A 155 -1.92 19.56 -7.60
N PRO A 156 -2.33 19.83 -8.89
CA PRO A 156 -3.03 21.05 -9.28
C PRO A 156 -4.34 21.33 -8.52
N SER A 157 -5.01 20.28 -8.02
CA SER A 157 -6.23 20.46 -7.20
C SER A 157 -5.97 21.07 -5.82
N GLY A 158 -4.72 21.14 -5.37
CA GLY A 158 -4.36 21.55 -4.01
C GLY A 158 -4.66 20.49 -2.93
N LYS A 159 -5.39 19.41 -3.26
CA LYS A 159 -5.73 18.34 -2.33
C LYS A 159 -4.56 17.40 -2.07
N LYS A 160 -4.55 16.78 -0.90
CA LYS A 160 -3.62 15.71 -0.49
C LYS A 160 -4.35 14.38 -0.42
N LEU A 161 -3.61 13.28 -0.44
CA LEU A 161 -4.16 11.93 -0.50
C LEU A 161 -5.21 11.65 0.59
N TYR A 162 -4.92 12.06 1.84
CA TYR A 162 -5.84 11.83 2.97
C TYR A 162 -7.14 12.64 2.86
N GLU A 163 -7.19 13.69 2.03
CA GLU A 163 -8.41 14.49 1.79
C GLU A 163 -9.27 13.94 0.65
N ILE A 164 -8.75 12.96 -0.09
CA ILE A 164 -9.40 12.35 -1.25
C ILE A 164 -9.91 10.95 -0.93
N ALA A 165 -9.13 10.18 -0.16
CA ALA A 165 -9.40 8.76 0.11
C ALA A 165 -10.66 8.53 0.95
N ASP A 166 -11.34 7.41 0.71
CA ASP A 166 -12.54 7.00 1.46
C ASP A 166 -12.20 6.50 2.87
N VAL A 167 -11.05 5.82 3.00
CA VAL A 167 -10.52 5.38 4.29
C VAL A 167 -9.05 5.80 4.40
N VAL A 168 -8.68 6.38 5.54
CA VAL A 168 -7.30 6.78 5.82
C VAL A 168 -6.76 5.98 7.00
N ILE A 169 -5.64 5.30 6.78
CA ILE A 169 -4.85 4.65 7.82
C ILE A 169 -3.60 5.52 8.05
N ASP A 170 -3.51 6.13 9.22
CA ASP A 170 -2.31 6.83 9.64
C ASP A 170 -1.24 5.81 10.05
N ASN A 171 -0.08 5.84 9.40
CA ASN A 171 1.01 4.94 9.76
C ASN A 171 1.77 5.38 11.04
N CYS A 172 1.34 6.47 11.68
CA CYS A 172 1.89 7.03 12.91
C CYS A 172 3.38 7.40 12.83
N CYS A 173 3.94 7.52 11.63
CA CYS A 173 5.33 7.87 11.44
C CYS A 173 5.54 9.38 11.54
N PRO A 174 6.68 9.85 12.09
CA PRO A 174 6.95 11.26 12.27
C PRO A 174 7.19 11.97 10.94
N TYR A 175 7.16 13.32 11.00
CA TYR A 175 7.56 14.15 9.88
C TYR A 175 8.97 13.81 9.39
N GLY A 176 9.13 13.63 8.07
CA GLY A 176 10.39 13.22 7.44
C GLY A 176 10.71 11.73 7.52
N ASP A 177 9.87 10.93 8.18
CA ASP A 177 10.02 9.46 8.28
C ASP A 177 11.31 9.00 8.97
N VAL A 178 11.82 9.75 9.94
CA VAL A 178 13.08 9.41 10.64
C VAL A 178 12.91 9.55 12.16
N LEU A 179 13.34 8.51 12.90
CA LEU A 179 13.04 8.33 14.31
C LEU A 179 14.13 8.85 15.26
N LEU A 180 15.39 8.76 14.84
CA LEU A 180 16.53 8.91 15.75
C LEU A 180 17.33 10.15 15.45
N GLU A 181 17.58 10.94 16.50
CA GLU A 181 18.57 12.02 16.51
C GLU A 181 19.90 11.47 17.00
N ILE A 182 20.96 11.73 16.24
CA ILE A 182 22.31 11.26 16.56
C ILE A 182 23.13 12.44 17.10
N PRO A 183 23.63 12.40 18.32
CA PRO A 183 24.48 13.47 18.86
C PRO A 183 25.68 13.76 17.96
N GLY A 184 25.82 15.04 17.57
CA GLY A 184 26.89 15.49 16.69
C GLY A 184 26.56 15.39 15.18
N LEU A 185 25.38 14.90 14.79
CA LEU A 185 24.89 14.96 13.42
C LEU A 185 23.66 15.87 13.32
N THR A 186 23.52 16.53 12.19
CA THR A 186 22.31 17.32 11.85
C THR A 186 21.20 16.43 11.35
N GLU A 187 21.57 15.36 10.66
CA GLU A 187 20.66 14.42 10.02
C GLU A 187 20.12 13.40 11.04
N LYS A 188 18.81 13.15 10.96
CA LYS A 188 18.16 12.05 11.68
C LYS A 188 18.26 10.75 10.87
N THR A 189 18.06 9.61 11.53
CA THR A 189 18.09 8.28 10.90
C THR A 189 16.99 7.37 11.43
N GLY A 190 16.88 6.15 10.90
CA GLY A 190 15.89 5.15 11.31
C GLY A 190 14.52 5.38 10.70
N SER A 191 14.35 5.05 9.42
CA SER A 191 13.06 5.09 8.70
C SER A 191 12.03 4.18 9.34
N ALA A 192 10.83 4.69 9.58
CA ALA A 192 9.75 3.99 10.28
C ALA A 192 8.69 3.39 9.35
N SER A 193 8.40 4.08 8.25
CA SER A 193 7.22 3.79 7.43
C SER A 193 7.21 2.39 6.80
N SER A 194 8.39 1.81 6.51
CA SER A 194 8.45 0.44 5.97
C SER A 194 8.01 -0.61 6.99
N VAL A 195 8.43 -0.49 8.25
CA VAL A 195 8.04 -1.42 9.32
C VAL A 195 6.56 -1.22 9.69
N ALA A 196 6.13 0.03 9.89
CA ALA A 196 4.73 0.37 10.13
C ALA A 196 3.83 -0.11 8.97
N GLY A 197 4.27 0.11 7.73
CA GLY A 197 3.58 -0.37 6.52
C GLY A 197 3.44 -1.87 6.48
N ALA A 198 4.49 -2.63 6.81
CA ALA A 198 4.42 -4.09 6.87
C ALA A 198 3.41 -4.58 7.92
N MET A 199 3.37 -3.98 9.09
CA MET A 199 2.37 -4.29 10.12
C MET A 199 0.94 -4.02 9.66
N ILE A 200 0.70 -2.87 9.01
CA ILE A 200 -0.61 -2.52 8.44
C ILE A 200 -1.00 -3.51 7.34
N ALA A 201 -0.09 -3.86 6.44
CA ALA A 201 -0.33 -4.80 5.35
C ALA A 201 -0.76 -6.18 5.86
N GLN A 202 -0.06 -6.72 6.87
CA GLN A 202 -0.41 -7.99 7.50
C GLN A 202 -1.74 -7.92 8.26
N SER A 203 -2.01 -6.80 8.94
CA SER A 203 -3.27 -6.59 9.64
C SER A 203 -4.46 -6.54 8.68
N LEU A 204 -4.35 -5.83 7.55
CA LEU A 204 -5.37 -5.83 6.49
C LEU A 204 -5.60 -7.22 5.92
N THR A 205 -4.53 -7.96 5.63
CA THR A 205 -4.62 -9.33 5.11
C THR A 205 -5.38 -10.23 6.08
N ALA A 206 -5.04 -10.20 7.37
CA ALA A 206 -5.70 -11.00 8.40
C ALA A 206 -7.19 -10.63 8.56
N GLU A 207 -7.51 -9.34 8.54
CA GLU A 207 -8.88 -8.83 8.64
C GLU A 207 -9.75 -9.26 7.43
N ILE A 208 -9.19 -9.25 6.22
CA ILE A 208 -9.90 -9.70 5.02
C ILE A 208 -10.13 -11.21 5.07
N ILE A 209 -9.12 -12.00 5.46
CA ILE A 209 -9.24 -13.45 5.62
C ILE A 209 -10.33 -13.79 6.65
N ALA A 210 -10.34 -13.09 7.78
CA ALA A 210 -11.37 -13.29 8.81
C ALA A 210 -12.78 -13.04 8.27
N ARG A 211 -12.98 -12.04 7.41
CA ARG A 211 -14.26 -11.75 6.76
C ARG A 211 -14.69 -12.85 5.78
N PHE A 212 -13.76 -13.40 5.02
CA PHE A 212 -14.07 -14.55 4.17
C PHE A 212 -14.59 -15.72 5.00
N VAL A 213 -13.91 -16.05 6.10
CA VAL A 213 -14.30 -17.15 7.00
C VAL A 213 -15.66 -16.87 7.66
N GLN A 214 -15.91 -15.64 8.13
CA GLN A 214 -17.19 -15.24 8.71
C GLN A 214 -18.35 -15.30 7.70
N ALA A 215 -18.05 -15.08 6.42
CA ALA A 215 -19.02 -15.19 5.32
C ALA A 215 -19.18 -16.63 4.79
N ASP A 216 -18.61 -17.63 5.47
CA ASP A 216 -18.59 -19.04 5.04
C ASP A 216 -18.01 -19.23 3.62
N ARG A 217 -16.93 -18.50 3.32
CA ARG A 217 -16.20 -18.54 2.05
C ARG A 217 -14.73 -18.90 2.29
N THR A 218 -14.18 -19.69 1.40
CA THR A 218 -12.74 -20.02 1.42
C THR A 218 -11.92 -18.82 0.91
N PRO A 219 -11.04 -18.24 1.74
CA PRO A 219 -10.16 -17.16 1.28
C PRO A 219 -9.10 -17.71 0.30
N PRO A 220 -8.81 -17.01 -0.81
CA PRO A 220 -7.81 -17.43 -1.78
C PRO A 220 -6.40 -17.09 -1.28
N VAL A 221 -5.88 -17.85 -0.32
CA VAL A 221 -4.61 -17.61 0.36
C VAL A 221 -3.50 -18.43 -0.27
N PHE A 222 -2.41 -17.79 -0.64
CA PHE A 222 -1.19 -18.46 -1.08
C PHE A 222 -0.48 -19.16 0.10
N ILE A 223 0.06 -20.35 -0.15
CA ILE A 223 0.96 -21.03 0.77
C ILE A 223 2.40 -20.96 0.25
N SER A 224 3.37 -21.29 1.09
CA SER A 224 4.77 -21.29 0.65
C SER A 224 5.00 -22.30 -0.47
N ALA A 225 5.64 -21.88 -1.56
CA ALA A 225 6.11 -22.78 -2.61
C ALA A 225 7.18 -23.80 -2.11
N ASN A 226 7.76 -23.55 -0.92
CA ASN A 226 8.77 -24.42 -0.30
C ASN A 226 8.16 -25.51 0.61
N VAL A 227 6.83 -25.66 0.63
CA VAL A 227 6.16 -26.78 1.30
C VAL A 227 5.57 -27.74 0.29
N ASP A 228 5.42 -29.01 0.69
CA ASP A 228 4.86 -30.06 -0.17
C ASP A 228 3.45 -29.67 -0.64
N GLY A 229 3.22 -29.74 -1.96
CA GLY A 229 1.96 -29.34 -2.59
C GLY A 229 1.76 -27.82 -2.78
N GLY A 230 2.72 -26.98 -2.37
CA GLY A 230 2.61 -25.53 -2.44
C GLY A 230 2.42 -24.98 -3.84
N ASP A 231 3.21 -25.47 -4.79
CA ASP A 231 3.11 -25.05 -6.20
C ASP A 231 1.78 -25.42 -6.86
N GLU A 232 1.26 -26.62 -6.53
CA GLU A 232 -0.02 -27.09 -7.07
C GLU A 232 -1.18 -26.26 -6.54
N HIS A 233 -1.21 -26.04 -5.22
CA HIS A 233 -2.20 -25.19 -4.55
C HIS A 233 -2.20 -23.77 -5.14
N ASN A 234 -1.03 -23.14 -5.21
CA ASN A 234 -0.91 -21.78 -5.70
C ASN A 234 -1.29 -21.65 -7.18
N ARG A 235 -0.92 -22.61 -8.03
CA ARG A 235 -1.34 -22.65 -9.44
C ARG A 235 -2.86 -22.74 -9.58
N ALA A 236 -3.53 -23.54 -8.78
CA ALA A 236 -4.98 -23.65 -8.81
C ALA A 236 -5.66 -22.30 -8.45
N ILE A 237 -5.11 -21.59 -7.46
CA ILE A 237 -5.59 -20.23 -7.10
C ILE A 237 -5.33 -19.24 -8.24
N VAL A 238 -4.11 -19.17 -8.77
CA VAL A 238 -3.75 -18.23 -9.85
C VAL A 238 -4.64 -18.43 -11.08
N GLN A 239 -5.01 -19.67 -11.42
CA GLN A 239 -5.91 -19.95 -12.54
C GLN A 239 -7.29 -19.29 -12.39
N GLN A 240 -7.79 -19.12 -11.17
CA GLN A 240 -9.07 -18.45 -10.90
C GLN A 240 -9.02 -16.94 -11.23
N TYR A 241 -7.83 -16.33 -11.10
CA TYR A 241 -7.61 -14.90 -11.28
C TYR A 241 -6.78 -14.54 -12.52
N GLY A 242 -6.38 -15.53 -13.33
CA GLY A 242 -5.47 -15.34 -14.47
C GLY A 242 -5.91 -14.28 -15.49
N HIS A 243 -7.21 -14.03 -15.60
CA HIS A 243 -7.79 -13.00 -16.45
C HIS A 243 -7.62 -11.58 -15.87
N ARG A 244 -7.21 -11.43 -14.59
CA ARG A 244 -7.06 -10.14 -13.89
C ARG A 244 -5.60 -9.72 -13.70
N GLN A 245 -4.63 -10.48 -14.19
CA GLN A 245 -3.20 -10.16 -14.09
C GLN A 245 -2.73 -9.85 -12.66
N ILE A 246 -3.11 -10.66 -11.69
CA ILE A 246 -2.64 -10.53 -10.31
C ILE A 246 -1.11 -10.64 -10.21
N THR A 247 -0.53 -10.11 -9.14
CA THR A 247 0.90 -10.28 -8.85
C THR A 247 1.13 -11.59 -8.10
N TYR A 248 1.96 -12.46 -8.68
CA TYR A 248 2.32 -13.79 -8.13
C TYR A 248 3.83 -14.03 -8.25
#